data_d08692526181f93a88e7457a42a79028
#
_entry.id   d08692526181f93a88e7457a42a79028
#
_cell.length_a   1.000
_cell.length_b   1.000
_cell.length_c   1.000
_cell.angle_alpha   90.00
_cell.angle_beta   90.00
_cell.angle_gamma   90.00
#
_symmetry.space_group_name_H-M   'P 1'
#
loop_
_entity.id
_entity.type
_entity.pdbx_description
1 polymer ?
#
loop_
_entity_poly.entity_id
_entity_poly.type
_entity_poly.pdbx_seq_one_letter_code
_entity_poly.pdbx_strand_id
1 'polypeptide(L)'
;MDLRSDTVTLPTQSMRTAMAHAELGDEAYGDDPNINKLEELSAELTGKESGLLVSSGTMGNLLAALVNCERGDQMIVGHRAHCYIGEMGGASAHGGVIFRLVDNDERGMINLDQVYELLNPKDEPQPKTGLVEIENTHGSTGGRVLTEKDILKVSQLAHDHDIPVHIDGARIFNATVALDISLSDLVQSIDTVTFCLSKGLAAPFGSMLCGKKEDIERARLIKKSLGGGLRQAGVMAAAGIVAINEMIDRLAEDHQNAHKLAIGLAQVPGINLNPEDVETNQVYFNVNLDNQARILDELENNGVRGLILDEGWRFVTHYGITEKDIDWALPVIDTTFKKFV
;
A
#
# COMPACT_ATOMS: atom_id res chain seq x y z
N MET A 1 -21.73 -7.66 -4.55
CA MET A 1 -20.28 -7.81 -4.52
C MET A 1 -19.62 -6.43 -4.43
N ASP A 2 -18.64 -6.24 -3.55
CA ASP A 2 -17.97 -4.95 -3.36
C ASP A 2 -16.52 -5.02 -3.89
N LEU A 3 -16.27 -4.40 -5.02
CA LEU A 3 -14.96 -4.33 -5.69
C LEU A 3 -14.30 -2.95 -5.57
N ARG A 4 -14.76 -2.10 -4.67
CA ARG A 4 -14.23 -0.73 -4.54
C ARG A 4 -12.77 -0.72 -4.07
N SER A 5 -12.43 -1.55 -3.10
CA SER A 5 -11.09 -1.62 -2.50
C SER A 5 -10.95 -2.84 -1.59
N ASP A 6 -9.73 -3.34 -1.42
CA ASP A 6 -9.40 -4.34 -0.39
C ASP A 6 -9.48 -3.79 1.04
N THR A 7 -9.65 -2.49 1.22
CA THR A 7 -9.93 -1.86 2.52
C THR A 7 -11.33 -2.16 3.07
N VAL A 8 -12.22 -2.76 2.28
CA VAL A 8 -13.55 -3.17 2.72
C VAL A 8 -13.57 -4.60 3.30
N THR A 9 -12.44 -5.29 3.31
CA THR A 9 -12.30 -6.62 3.92
C THR A 9 -12.71 -6.61 5.39
N LEU A 10 -13.28 -7.73 5.82
CA LEU A 10 -13.65 -7.95 7.21
C LEU A 10 -12.73 -8.99 7.84
N PRO A 11 -12.44 -8.89 9.16
CA PRO A 11 -11.56 -9.84 9.83
C PRO A 11 -12.13 -11.25 9.78
N THR A 12 -11.23 -12.22 9.54
CA THR A 12 -11.55 -13.64 9.51
C THR A 12 -12.06 -14.14 10.87
N GLN A 13 -12.64 -15.34 10.91
CA GLN A 13 -13.06 -15.94 12.18
C GLN A 13 -11.86 -16.22 13.10
N SER A 14 -10.71 -16.63 12.55
CA SER A 14 -9.44 -16.80 13.32
C SER A 14 -9.02 -15.48 13.98
N MET A 15 -9.03 -14.37 13.22
CA MET A 15 -8.73 -13.04 13.75
C MET A 15 -9.68 -12.64 14.88
N ARG A 16 -11.00 -12.82 14.69
CA ARG A 16 -12.01 -12.50 15.73
C ARG A 16 -11.79 -13.30 17.01
N THR A 17 -11.43 -14.57 16.86
CA THR A 17 -11.11 -15.45 17.99
C THR A 17 -9.83 -15.00 18.69
N ALA A 18 -8.77 -14.69 17.94
CA ALA A 18 -7.51 -14.17 18.48
C ALA A 18 -7.72 -12.86 19.24
N MET A 19 -8.49 -11.92 18.68
CA MET A 19 -8.84 -10.66 19.34
C MET A 19 -9.59 -10.87 20.67
N ALA A 20 -10.53 -11.81 20.70
CA ALA A 20 -11.35 -12.08 21.89
C ALA A 20 -10.56 -12.71 23.03
N HIS A 21 -9.46 -13.40 22.75
CA HIS A 21 -8.63 -14.10 23.71
C HIS A 21 -7.23 -13.49 23.85
N ALA A 22 -7.00 -12.30 23.31
CA ALA A 22 -5.70 -11.63 23.34
C ALA A 22 -5.27 -11.39 24.79
N GLU A 23 -4.05 -11.80 25.12
CA GLU A 23 -3.38 -11.36 26.33
C GLU A 23 -2.95 -9.90 26.16
N LEU A 24 -3.16 -9.07 27.16
CA LEU A 24 -3.03 -7.61 27.04
C LEU A 24 -2.05 -7.04 28.05
N GLY A 25 -1.38 -5.97 27.64
CA GLY A 25 -0.55 -5.11 28.46
C GLY A 25 -0.61 -3.67 27.98
N ASP A 26 0.15 -2.76 28.60
CA ASP A 26 0.21 -1.37 28.14
C ASP A 26 1.38 -1.18 27.17
N GLU A 27 1.09 -0.72 25.94
CA GLU A 27 2.10 -0.42 24.91
C GLU A 27 3.18 0.54 25.45
N ALA A 28 2.80 1.54 26.24
CA ALA A 28 3.71 2.57 26.71
C ALA A 28 4.79 2.05 27.67
N TYR A 29 4.54 0.91 28.31
CA TYR A 29 5.49 0.22 29.19
C TYR A 29 6.17 -0.98 28.50
N GLY A 30 5.78 -1.30 27.26
CA GLY A 30 6.28 -2.48 26.55
C GLY A 30 5.73 -3.80 27.08
N ASP A 31 4.61 -3.77 27.80
CA ASP A 31 4.06 -4.93 28.50
C ASP A 31 3.07 -5.74 27.65
N ASP A 32 2.61 -5.20 26.49
CA ASP A 32 1.64 -5.91 25.66
C ASP A 32 2.31 -7.00 24.81
N PRO A 33 2.05 -8.29 25.10
CA PRO A 33 2.75 -9.38 24.45
C PRO A 33 2.40 -9.53 22.97
N ASN A 34 1.16 -9.18 22.56
CA ASN A 34 0.76 -9.27 21.15
C ASN A 34 1.36 -8.14 20.32
N ILE A 35 1.48 -6.93 20.86
CA ILE A 35 2.17 -5.83 20.16
C ILE A 35 3.65 -6.21 19.98
N ASN A 36 4.32 -6.63 21.05
CA ASN A 36 5.73 -7.02 21.00
C ASN A 36 5.96 -8.14 19.98
N LYS A 37 5.10 -9.16 19.98
CA LYS A 37 5.20 -10.28 19.02
C LYS A 37 4.95 -9.86 17.58
N LEU A 38 3.98 -8.97 17.34
CA LEU A 38 3.69 -8.46 16.00
C LEU A 38 4.85 -7.60 15.46
N GLU A 39 5.44 -6.75 16.31
CA GLU A 39 6.59 -5.91 15.96
C GLU A 39 7.82 -6.78 15.66
N GLU A 40 8.10 -7.79 16.46
CA GLU A 40 9.17 -8.77 16.24
C GLU A 40 8.98 -9.55 14.92
N LEU A 41 7.79 -10.12 14.70
CA LEU A 41 7.46 -10.87 13.50
C LEU A 41 7.60 -9.99 12.23
N SER A 42 7.19 -8.72 12.32
CA SER A 42 7.30 -7.78 11.20
C SER A 42 8.75 -7.43 10.88
N ALA A 43 9.59 -7.29 11.90
CA ALA A 43 11.03 -7.08 11.74
C ALA A 43 11.69 -8.31 11.09
N GLU A 44 11.36 -9.53 11.54
CA GLU A 44 11.84 -10.78 10.95
C GLU A 44 11.47 -10.89 9.46
N LEU A 45 10.20 -10.65 9.12
CA LEU A 45 9.70 -10.75 7.75
C LEU A 45 10.35 -9.78 6.78
N THR A 46 10.64 -8.58 7.26
CA THR A 46 11.28 -7.53 6.45
C THR A 46 12.80 -7.61 6.45
N GLY A 47 13.39 -8.43 7.33
CA GLY A 47 14.84 -8.46 7.55
C GLY A 47 15.36 -7.15 8.18
N LYS A 48 14.50 -6.35 8.80
CA LYS A 48 14.87 -5.10 9.47
C LYS A 48 15.13 -5.34 10.97
N GLU A 49 15.77 -4.38 11.62
CA GLU A 49 16.16 -4.51 13.03
C GLU A 49 14.96 -4.39 13.98
N SER A 50 13.93 -3.62 13.60
CA SER A 50 12.79 -3.34 14.46
C SER A 50 11.53 -3.02 13.66
N GLY A 51 10.36 -3.28 14.27
CA GLY A 51 9.05 -2.91 13.76
C GLY A 51 8.28 -2.02 14.75
N LEU A 52 7.30 -1.28 14.23
CA LEU A 52 6.39 -0.42 14.99
C LEU A 52 4.97 -0.60 14.47
N LEU A 53 4.06 -0.98 15.36
CA LEU A 53 2.62 -0.96 15.05
C LEU A 53 2.12 0.49 14.96
N VAL A 54 1.49 0.83 13.85
CA VAL A 54 0.89 2.14 13.60
C VAL A 54 -0.59 2.00 13.22
N SER A 55 -1.37 3.08 13.38
CA SER A 55 -2.81 3.05 13.14
C SER A 55 -3.19 2.83 11.68
N SER A 56 -2.34 3.23 10.74
CA SER A 56 -2.59 3.18 9.29
C SER A 56 -1.30 3.27 8.49
N GLY A 57 -1.34 2.96 7.19
CA GLY A 57 -0.24 3.21 6.26
C GLY A 57 0.15 4.69 6.22
N THR A 58 -0.84 5.57 6.18
CA THR A 58 -0.63 7.04 6.26
C THR A 58 0.20 7.45 7.48
N MET A 59 -0.06 6.84 8.65
CA MET A 59 0.77 7.09 9.85
C MET A 59 2.19 6.56 9.65
N GLY A 60 2.35 5.39 9.04
CA GLY A 60 3.67 4.80 8.76
C GLY A 60 4.52 5.68 7.84
N ASN A 61 3.95 6.10 6.71
CA ASN A 61 4.62 6.98 5.73
C ASN A 61 4.93 8.35 6.34
N LEU A 62 4.00 8.93 7.11
CA LEU A 62 4.24 10.16 7.84
C LEU A 62 5.43 10.02 8.80
N LEU A 63 5.49 8.95 9.58
CA LEU A 63 6.58 8.72 10.50
C LEU A 63 7.91 8.53 9.79
N ALA A 64 7.94 7.80 8.66
CA ALA A 64 9.14 7.65 7.84
C ALA A 64 9.65 9.01 7.35
N ALA A 65 8.75 9.89 6.89
CA ALA A 65 9.10 11.25 6.51
C ALA A 65 9.64 12.08 7.70
N LEU A 66 8.98 12.03 8.87
CA LEU A 66 9.36 12.81 10.06
C LEU A 66 10.63 12.30 10.77
N VAL A 67 11.01 11.04 10.55
CA VAL A 67 12.26 10.47 11.04
C VAL A 67 13.43 10.94 10.20
N ASN A 68 13.26 11.06 8.88
CA ASN A 68 14.35 11.31 7.95
C ASN A 68 14.49 12.78 7.53
N CYS A 69 13.41 13.58 7.63
CA CYS A 69 13.40 14.98 7.23
C CYS A 69 13.24 15.91 8.44
N GLU A 70 14.00 16.99 8.44
CA GLU A 70 13.78 18.14 9.32
C GLU A 70 12.84 19.15 8.65
N ARG A 71 12.37 20.14 9.43
CA ARG A 71 11.53 21.19 8.89
C ARG A 71 12.28 22.01 7.84
N GLY A 72 11.73 22.06 6.63
CA GLY A 72 12.34 22.73 5.47
C GLY A 72 13.14 21.81 4.58
N ASP A 73 13.38 20.55 4.99
CA ASP A 73 13.96 19.54 4.11
C ASP A 73 12.96 19.13 3.04
N GLN A 74 13.47 18.57 1.96
CA GLN A 74 12.66 18.02 0.88
C GLN A 74 12.66 16.49 0.89
N MET A 75 11.54 15.93 0.42
CA MET A 75 11.32 14.51 0.17
C MET A 75 11.01 14.32 -1.31
N ILE A 76 11.79 13.46 -1.99
CA ILE A 76 11.58 13.16 -3.41
C ILE A 76 10.58 12.00 -3.52
N VAL A 77 9.50 12.20 -4.28
CA VAL A 77 8.43 11.22 -4.48
C VAL A 77 7.92 11.26 -5.91
N GLY A 78 7.37 10.16 -6.38
CA GLY A 78 6.62 10.13 -7.63
C GLY A 78 5.37 11.03 -7.57
N HIS A 79 5.02 11.71 -8.66
CA HIS A 79 3.85 12.59 -8.71
C HIS A 79 2.51 11.85 -8.51
N ARG A 80 2.51 10.51 -8.62
CA ARG A 80 1.36 9.63 -8.40
C ARG A 80 1.46 8.84 -7.09
N ALA A 81 2.45 9.11 -6.24
CA ALA A 81 2.65 8.44 -4.96
C ALA A 81 1.52 8.73 -3.97
N HIS A 82 1.04 7.71 -3.26
CA HIS A 82 -0.07 7.83 -2.32
C HIS A 82 0.21 8.84 -1.20
N CYS A 83 1.44 8.90 -0.68
CA CYS A 83 1.83 9.85 0.37
C CYS A 83 1.66 11.31 -0.06
N TYR A 84 1.73 11.59 -1.36
CA TYR A 84 1.50 12.93 -1.92
C TYR A 84 0.03 13.21 -2.23
N ILE A 85 -0.65 12.29 -2.96
CA ILE A 85 -2.01 12.54 -3.45
C ILE A 85 -3.11 12.16 -2.45
N GLY A 86 -2.88 11.18 -1.58
CA GLY A 86 -3.91 10.53 -0.75
C GLY A 86 -3.81 10.80 0.75
N GLU A 87 -2.74 11.43 1.27
CA GLU A 87 -2.47 11.56 2.71
C GLU A 87 -2.63 12.98 3.27
N MET A 88 -3.45 13.79 2.61
CA MET A 88 -3.86 15.12 3.07
C MET A 88 -2.70 16.08 3.38
N GLY A 89 -1.52 15.87 2.74
CA GLY A 89 -0.34 16.69 2.94
C GLY A 89 0.28 16.56 4.34
N GLY A 90 0.12 15.39 4.99
CA GLY A 90 0.54 15.16 6.37
C GLY A 90 2.01 15.50 6.63
N ALA A 91 2.94 15.07 5.76
CA ALA A 91 4.36 15.37 5.91
C ALA A 91 4.66 16.89 5.88
N SER A 92 3.98 17.64 5.00
CA SER A 92 4.09 19.10 4.97
C SER A 92 3.45 19.77 6.19
N ALA A 93 2.25 19.33 6.57
CA ALA A 93 1.48 19.96 7.66
C ALA A 93 2.15 19.76 9.03
N HIS A 94 2.65 18.55 9.31
CA HIS A 94 3.22 18.21 10.62
C HIS A 94 4.74 18.36 10.67
N GLY A 95 5.45 18.01 9.58
CA GLY A 95 6.90 18.08 9.50
C GLY A 95 7.44 19.35 8.86
N GLY A 96 6.63 20.08 8.08
CA GLY A 96 7.13 21.15 7.23
C GLY A 96 8.02 20.63 6.09
N VAL A 97 7.82 19.38 5.69
CA VAL A 97 8.57 18.70 4.61
C VAL A 97 8.07 19.20 3.25
N ILE A 98 8.98 19.46 2.33
CA ILE A 98 8.69 19.93 0.97
C ILE A 98 8.65 18.71 0.05
N PHE A 99 7.53 18.46 -0.62
CA PHE A 99 7.48 17.44 -1.66
C PHE A 99 8.19 17.91 -2.94
N ARG A 100 9.12 17.10 -3.44
CA ARG A 100 9.76 17.27 -4.75
C ARG A 100 9.29 16.14 -5.66
N LEU A 101 8.47 16.51 -6.62
CA LEU A 101 7.81 15.54 -7.50
C LEU A 101 8.71 15.18 -8.68
N VAL A 102 8.76 13.89 -8.97
CA VAL A 102 9.33 13.33 -10.20
C VAL A 102 8.26 12.51 -10.92
N ASP A 103 8.46 12.28 -12.21
CA ASP A 103 7.52 11.49 -13.00
C ASP A 103 7.55 10.01 -12.58
N ASN A 104 6.39 9.38 -12.65
CA ASN A 104 6.28 7.92 -12.62
C ASN A 104 6.07 7.40 -14.04
N ASP A 105 6.66 6.26 -14.35
CA ASP A 105 6.29 5.50 -15.54
C ASP A 105 4.95 4.75 -15.35
N GLU A 106 4.56 3.96 -16.35
CA GLU A 106 3.31 3.19 -16.34
C GLU A 106 3.28 2.09 -15.25
N ARG A 107 4.44 1.70 -14.72
CA ARG A 107 4.57 0.71 -13.63
C ARG A 107 4.67 1.37 -12.25
N GLY A 108 4.74 2.69 -12.20
CA GLY A 108 4.92 3.44 -10.96
C GLY A 108 6.39 3.70 -10.58
N MET A 109 7.35 3.25 -11.40
CA MET A 109 8.77 3.55 -11.18
C MET A 109 9.02 5.05 -11.33
N ILE A 110 9.74 5.64 -10.38
CA ILE A 110 10.14 7.04 -10.44
C ILE A 110 11.24 7.27 -11.47
N ASN A 111 11.23 8.44 -12.10
CA ASN A 111 12.22 8.82 -13.10
C ASN A 111 13.59 9.09 -12.44
N LEU A 112 14.53 8.18 -12.64
CA LEU A 112 15.86 8.24 -12.02
C LEU A 112 16.70 9.41 -12.49
N ASP A 113 16.55 9.88 -13.73
CA ASP A 113 17.29 11.04 -14.23
C ASP A 113 16.84 12.32 -13.49
N GLN A 114 15.53 12.47 -13.28
CA GLN A 114 14.98 13.58 -12.49
C GLN A 114 15.41 13.49 -11.01
N VAL A 115 15.43 12.29 -10.42
CA VAL A 115 15.97 12.08 -9.06
C VAL A 115 17.44 12.51 -9.02
N TYR A 116 18.26 12.06 -9.97
CA TYR A 116 19.67 12.43 -10.05
C TYR A 116 19.86 13.96 -10.15
N GLU A 117 19.08 14.65 -10.97
CA GLU A 117 19.14 16.12 -11.10
C GLU A 117 18.80 16.82 -9.79
N LEU A 118 17.80 16.33 -9.05
CA LEU A 118 17.42 16.89 -7.74
C LEU A 118 18.46 16.65 -6.66
N LEU A 119 19.19 15.52 -6.73
CA LEU A 119 20.29 15.20 -5.81
C LEU A 119 21.61 15.94 -6.16
N ASN A 120 21.76 16.41 -7.40
CA ASN A 120 22.95 17.12 -7.91
C ASN A 120 22.61 18.51 -8.45
N PRO A 121 22.09 19.45 -7.63
CA PRO A 121 21.73 20.78 -8.09
C PRO A 121 22.98 21.56 -8.57
N LYS A 122 22.88 22.19 -9.75
CA LYS A 122 24.04 22.83 -10.40
C LYS A 122 24.30 24.26 -9.96
N ASP A 123 23.28 25.07 -9.74
CA ASP A 123 23.43 26.53 -9.75
C ASP A 123 22.90 27.28 -8.51
N GLU A 124 21.97 26.72 -7.73
CA GLU A 124 21.39 27.40 -6.58
C GLU A 124 21.28 26.49 -5.36
N PRO A 125 21.39 27.03 -4.14
CA PRO A 125 21.13 26.26 -2.94
C PRO A 125 19.69 25.69 -2.96
N GLN A 126 19.57 24.40 -2.78
CA GLN A 126 18.31 23.68 -2.68
C GLN A 126 18.07 23.26 -1.22
N PRO A 127 16.80 23.05 -0.80
CA PRO A 127 16.54 22.37 0.45
C PRO A 127 17.30 21.04 0.50
N LYS A 128 17.75 20.64 1.69
CA LYS A 128 18.39 19.34 1.88
C LYS A 128 17.37 18.24 1.55
N THR A 129 17.76 17.26 0.76
CA THR A 129 16.96 16.04 0.57
C THR A 129 17.15 15.15 1.79
N GLY A 130 16.05 14.82 2.47
CA GLY A 130 16.05 13.94 3.64
C GLY A 130 15.59 12.53 3.32
N LEU A 131 14.79 12.33 2.25
CA LEU A 131 14.21 11.04 1.93
C LEU A 131 13.88 10.93 0.44
N VAL A 132 14.05 9.72 -0.12
CA VAL A 132 13.42 9.29 -1.37
C VAL A 132 12.36 8.26 -1.03
N GLU A 133 11.15 8.38 -1.58
CA GLU A 133 10.07 7.40 -1.39
C GLU A 133 9.63 6.80 -2.72
N ILE A 134 9.37 5.50 -2.70
CA ILE A 134 8.74 4.73 -3.77
C ILE A 134 7.56 3.92 -3.21
N GLU A 135 6.62 3.54 -4.08
CA GLU A 135 5.43 2.77 -3.70
C GLU A 135 5.44 1.40 -4.40
N ASN A 136 5.19 0.31 -3.64
CA ASN A 136 5.09 -1.05 -4.17
C ASN A 136 4.09 -1.92 -3.36
N THR A 137 3.00 -2.50 -3.95
CA THR A 137 2.59 -2.27 -5.35
C THR A 137 2.05 -0.85 -5.52
N HIS A 138 2.26 -0.26 -6.69
CA HIS A 138 1.87 1.12 -6.92
C HIS A 138 0.36 1.25 -7.16
N GLY A 139 -0.35 1.92 -6.25
CA GLY A 139 -1.82 1.99 -6.22
C GLY A 139 -2.42 2.69 -7.45
N SER A 140 -1.89 3.86 -7.80
CA SER A 140 -2.41 4.67 -8.92
C SER A 140 -2.02 4.16 -10.32
N THR A 141 -1.20 3.10 -10.40
CA THR A 141 -0.83 2.46 -11.68
C THR A 141 -1.43 1.07 -11.85
N GLY A 142 -2.47 0.75 -11.08
CA GLY A 142 -3.17 -0.54 -11.20
C GLY A 142 -2.54 -1.67 -10.39
N GLY A 143 -1.82 -1.35 -9.31
CA GLY A 143 -1.19 -2.37 -8.48
C GLY A 143 0.00 -3.05 -9.16
N ARG A 144 0.68 -2.34 -10.05
CA ARG A 144 1.89 -2.80 -10.73
C ARG A 144 3.01 -3.05 -9.73
N VAL A 145 3.87 -4.00 -10.08
CA VAL A 145 4.94 -4.48 -9.21
C VAL A 145 6.28 -3.92 -9.65
N LEU A 146 7.02 -3.32 -8.73
CA LEU A 146 8.44 -3.02 -8.90
C LEU A 146 9.26 -4.23 -8.46
N THR A 147 10.19 -4.66 -9.31
CA THR A 147 11.09 -5.78 -9.00
C THR A 147 12.19 -5.37 -8.04
N GLU A 148 12.85 -6.34 -7.40
CA GLU A 148 14.05 -6.10 -6.59
C GLU A 148 15.11 -5.27 -7.35
N LYS A 149 15.28 -5.54 -8.66
CA LYS A 149 16.23 -4.79 -9.50
C LYS A 149 15.83 -3.33 -9.69
N ASP A 150 14.53 -3.04 -9.78
CA ASP A 150 14.04 -1.68 -9.91
C ASP A 150 14.23 -0.91 -8.62
N ILE A 151 13.89 -1.54 -7.50
CA ILE A 151 14.12 -1.00 -6.14
C ILE A 151 15.62 -0.73 -5.91
N LEU A 152 16.48 -1.67 -6.27
CA LEU A 152 17.94 -1.53 -6.12
C LEU A 152 18.50 -0.32 -6.87
N LYS A 153 18.00 -0.01 -8.08
CA LYS A 153 18.44 1.18 -8.83
C LYS A 153 18.14 2.49 -8.08
N VAL A 154 16.95 2.58 -7.47
CA VAL A 154 16.57 3.75 -6.68
C VAL A 154 17.45 3.87 -5.44
N SER A 155 17.59 2.77 -4.69
CA SER A 155 18.36 2.78 -3.45
C SER A 155 19.85 3.06 -3.70
N GLN A 156 20.45 2.49 -4.73
CA GLN A 156 21.84 2.81 -5.09
C GLN A 156 22.01 4.30 -5.39
N LEU A 157 21.14 4.87 -6.24
CA LEU A 157 21.19 6.29 -6.57
C LEU A 157 21.06 7.20 -5.34
N ALA A 158 20.13 6.89 -4.43
CA ALA A 158 19.92 7.67 -3.22
C ALA A 158 21.09 7.50 -2.22
N HIS A 159 21.52 6.25 -2.00
CA HIS A 159 22.61 5.95 -1.07
C HIS A 159 23.96 6.50 -1.51
N ASP A 160 24.25 6.63 -2.81
CA ASP A 160 25.44 7.32 -3.34
C ASP A 160 25.49 8.80 -2.91
N HIS A 161 24.37 9.34 -2.40
CA HIS A 161 24.25 10.70 -1.87
C HIS A 161 23.91 10.73 -0.36
N ASP A 162 24.08 9.61 0.34
CA ASP A 162 23.74 9.46 1.77
C ASP A 162 22.25 9.75 2.09
N ILE A 163 21.34 9.52 1.13
CA ILE A 163 19.91 9.72 1.31
C ILE A 163 19.21 8.38 1.54
N PRO A 164 18.46 8.22 2.63
CA PRO A 164 17.68 7.02 2.89
C PRO A 164 16.50 6.87 1.92
N VAL A 165 16.06 5.61 1.74
CA VAL A 165 14.92 5.25 0.89
C VAL A 165 13.84 4.58 1.71
N HIS A 166 12.60 5.05 1.54
CA HIS A 166 11.39 4.47 2.11
C HIS A 166 10.55 3.80 1.03
N ILE A 167 9.96 2.65 1.37
CA ILE A 167 8.89 2.05 0.56
C ILE A 167 7.54 2.21 1.27
N ASP A 168 6.60 2.92 0.62
CA ASP A 168 5.18 2.69 0.88
C ASP A 168 4.81 1.32 0.32
N GLY A 169 4.82 0.35 1.20
CA GLY A 169 4.49 -1.04 0.91
C GLY A 169 3.07 -1.40 1.33
N ALA A 170 2.11 -0.49 1.23
CA ALA A 170 0.72 -0.72 1.67
C ALA A 170 0.14 -2.05 1.16
N ARG A 171 0.63 -2.54 0.01
CA ARG A 171 0.30 -3.84 -0.58
C ARG A 171 1.54 -4.66 -0.97
N ILE A 172 2.62 -4.52 -0.24
CA ILE A 172 3.90 -5.14 -0.62
C ILE A 172 3.83 -6.68 -0.65
N PHE A 173 2.97 -7.30 0.15
CA PHE A 173 2.76 -8.74 0.09
C PHE A 173 2.10 -9.20 -1.24
N ASN A 174 1.33 -8.33 -1.90
CA ASN A 174 0.89 -8.61 -3.27
C ASN A 174 2.08 -8.64 -4.22
N ALA A 175 3.08 -7.78 -4.05
CA ALA A 175 4.30 -7.82 -4.85
C ALA A 175 5.12 -9.10 -4.58
N THR A 176 5.30 -9.49 -3.32
CA THR A 176 6.07 -10.72 -2.98
C THR A 176 5.42 -11.97 -3.56
N VAL A 177 4.07 -12.07 -3.49
CA VAL A 177 3.32 -13.20 -4.06
C VAL A 177 3.39 -13.20 -5.59
N ALA A 178 3.29 -12.03 -6.24
CA ALA A 178 3.40 -11.93 -7.70
C ALA A 178 4.81 -12.27 -8.22
N LEU A 179 5.85 -11.94 -7.45
CA LEU A 179 7.26 -12.19 -7.81
C LEU A 179 7.78 -13.54 -7.34
N ASP A 180 7.04 -14.24 -6.48
CA ASP A 180 7.48 -15.50 -5.81
C ASP A 180 8.81 -15.34 -5.06
N ILE A 181 8.93 -14.26 -4.26
CA ILE A 181 10.13 -13.94 -3.47
C ILE A 181 9.77 -13.57 -2.03
N SER A 182 10.74 -13.67 -1.12
CA SER A 182 10.55 -13.23 0.27
C SER A 182 10.47 -11.71 0.36
N LEU A 183 9.76 -11.21 1.40
CA LEU A 183 9.72 -9.77 1.64
C LEU A 183 11.11 -9.23 2.01
N SER A 184 11.90 -9.96 2.79
CA SER A 184 13.25 -9.56 3.15
C SER A 184 14.16 -9.39 1.92
N ASP A 185 14.04 -10.26 0.90
CA ASP A 185 14.81 -10.12 -0.34
C ASP A 185 14.36 -8.89 -1.13
N LEU A 186 13.03 -8.67 -1.24
CA LEU A 186 12.48 -7.55 -1.99
C LEU A 186 12.92 -6.19 -1.42
N VAL A 187 12.99 -6.08 -0.08
CA VAL A 187 13.28 -4.79 0.60
C VAL A 187 14.69 -4.70 1.19
N GLN A 188 15.61 -5.61 0.83
CA GLN A 188 16.94 -5.67 1.45
C GLN A 188 17.74 -4.35 1.33
N SER A 189 17.61 -3.65 0.20
CA SER A 189 18.31 -2.40 -0.09
C SER A 189 17.61 -1.13 0.41
N ILE A 190 16.48 -1.27 1.11
CA ILE A 190 15.63 -0.18 1.58
C ILE A 190 15.89 0.08 3.07
N ASP A 191 15.82 1.34 3.50
CA ASP A 191 16.05 1.73 4.90
C ASP A 191 14.81 1.51 5.76
N THR A 192 13.64 1.96 5.29
CA THR A 192 12.38 1.80 5.99
C THR A 192 11.26 1.31 5.05
N VAL A 193 10.37 0.49 5.57
CA VAL A 193 9.21 -0.02 4.83
C VAL A 193 7.96 0.04 5.69
N THR A 194 6.88 0.54 5.11
CA THR A 194 5.53 0.46 5.69
C THR A 194 4.74 -0.62 4.97
N PHE A 195 3.94 -1.44 5.68
CA PHE A 195 2.95 -2.32 5.07
C PHE A 195 1.64 -2.35 5.85
N CYS A 196 0.52 -2.48 5.13
CA CYS A 196 -0.80 -2.50 5.75
C CYS A 196 -1.24 -3.92 6.12
N LEU A 197 -1.78 -4.05 7.33
CA LEU A 197 -2.49 -5.25 7.78
C LEU A 197 -3.98 -5.21 7.39
N SER A 198 -4.53 -3.99 7.22
CA SER A 198 -5.96 -3.70 7.07
C SER A 198 -6.43 -3.54 5.61
N LYS A 199 -5.76 -4.22 4.68
CA LYS A 199 -6.14 -4.30 3.25
C LYS A 199 -6.32 -5.76 2.84
N GLY A 200 -5.57 -6.26 1.86
CA GLY A 200 -5.65 -7.65 1.40
C GLY A 200 -5.44 -8.69 2.50
N LEU A 201 -4.69 -8.36 3.56
CA LEU A 201 -4.50 -9.23 4.73
C LEU A 201 -5.70 -9.27 5.69
N ALA A 202 -6.73 -8.45 5.47
CA ALA A 202 -8.02 -8.47 6.16
C ALA A 202 -8.01 -8.23 7.68
N ALA A 203 -6.91 -7.78 8.29
CA ALA A 203 -6.95 -7.35 9.68
C ALA A 203 -7.82 -6.09 9.83
N PRO A 204 -8.53 -5.91 10.96
CA PRO A 204 -9.44 -4.78 11.13
C PRO A 204 -8.73 -3.46 11.36
N PHE A 205 -7.42 -3.47 11.61
CA PHE A 205 -6.67 -2.30 12.05
C PHE A 205 -5.18 -2.40 11.70
N GLY A 206 -4.59 -1.26 11.38
CA GLY A 206 -3.17 -1.03 11.51
C GLY A 206 -2.32 -1.33 10.29
N SER A 207 -1.11 -0.89 10.44
CA SER A 207 0.02 -1.10 9.54
C SER A 207 1.29 -1.25 10.36
N MET A 208 2.35 -1.69 9.74
CA MET A 208 3.67 -1.79 10.36
C MET A 208 4.63 -0.84 9.67
N LEU A 209 5.49 -0.18 10.44
CA LEU A 209 6.68 0.51 9.96
C LEU A 209 7.90 -0.26 10.46
N CYS A 210 8.77 -0.69 9.55
CA CYS A 210 9.99 -1.43 9.88
C CYS A 210 11.23 -0.71 9.36
N GLY A 211 12.34 -0.78 10.11
CA GLY A 211 13.59 -0.11 9.78
C GLY A 211 14.69 -0.40 10.80
N LYS A 212 15.73 0.44 10.81
CA LYS A 212 16.77 0.41 11.83
C LYS A 212 16.16 0.68 13.21
N LYS A 213 16.74 0.10 14.25
CA LYS A 213 16.24 0.25 15.61
C LYS A 213 16.16 1.72 16.05
N GLU A 214 17.18 2.50 15.76
CA GLU A 214 17.24 3.94 16.10
C GLU A 214 16.09 4.72 15.46
N ASP A 215 15.81 4.48 14.17
CA ASP A 215 14.75 5.14 13.42
C ASP A 215 13.36 4.77 13.99
N ILE A 216 13.17 3.50 14.34
CA ILE A 216 11.92 3.00 14.92
C ILE A 216 11.70 3.54 16.33
N GLU A 217 12.74 3.64 17.16
CA GLU A 217 12.64 4.28 18.48
C GLU A 217 12.26 5.76 18.35
N ARG A 218 12.86 6.50 17.40
CA ARG A 218 12.47 7.89 17.09
C ARG A 218 11.04 7.97 16.58
N ALA A 219 10.65 7.09 15.64
CA ALA A 219 9.28 7.00 15.13
C ALA A 219 8.25 6.77 16.25
N ARG A 220 8.55 5.93 17.24
CA ARG A 220 7.69 5.66 18.39
C ARG A 220 7.41 6.92 19.22
N LEU A 221 8.43 7.76 19.43
CA LEU A 221 8.27 9.05 20.12
C LEU A 221 7.42 10.04 19.32
N ILE A 222 7.66 10.12 18.01
CA ILE A 222 6.89 10.98 17.10
C ILE A 222 5.43 10.48 17.02
N LYS A 223 5.19 9.17 16.87
CA LYS A 223 3.86 8.54 16.92
C LYS A 223 3.09 8.99 18.17
N LYS A 224 3.73 8.96 19.32
CA LYS A 224 3.11 9.40 20.59
C LYS A 224 2.76 10.88 20.55
N SER A 225 3.62 11.76 20.02
CA SER A 225 3.38 13.20 19.91
C SER A 225 2.21 13.54 18.98
N LEU A 226 1.98 12.73 17.95
CA LEU A 226 0.85 12.83 17.02
C LEU A 226 -0.46 12.24 17.56
N GLY A 227 -0.47 11.78 18.83
CA GLY A 227 -1.66 11.17 19.44
C GLY A 227 -1.83 9.67 19.13
N GLY A 228 -0.84 9.03 18.50
CA GLY A 228 -0.88 7.61 18.13
C GLY A 228 -0.44 6.65 19.23
N GLY A 229 -0.14 7.12 20.45
CA GLY A 229 0.17 6.24 21.60
C GLY A 229 -1.09 5.48 22.04
N LEU A 230 -1.00 4.15 21.95
CA LEU A 230 -2.08 3.25 22.32
C LEU A 230 -1.89 2.72 23.75
N ARG A 231 -2.84 1.95 24.25
CA ARG A 231 -2.79 1.24 25.53
C ARG A 231 -2.83 -0.26 25.26
N GLN A 232 -3.94 -0.92 25.49
CA GLN A 232 -4.13 -2.36 25.31
C GLN A 232 -4.46 -2.68 23.83
N ALA A 233 -3.59 -2.27 22.92
CA ALA A 233 -3.79 -2.50 21.47
C ALA A 233 -3.44 -3.93 21.04
N GLY A 234 -3.00 -4.79 21.97
CA GLY A 234 -2.82 -6.21 21.74
C GLY A 234 -4.06 -6.91 21.20
N VAL A 235 -5.26 -6.41 21.49
CA VAL A 235 -6.50 -6.86 20.83
C VAL A 235 -6.37 -6.77 19.30
N MET A 236 -5.87 -5.66 18.78
CA MET A 236 -5.71 -5.45 17.33
C MET A 236 -4.46 -6.14 16.80
N ALA A 237 -3.37 -6.15 17.58
CA ALA A 237 -2.13 -6.82 17.22
C ALA A 237 -2.32 -8.34 17.07
N ALA A 238 -3.15 -8.97 17.88
CA ALA A 238 -3.50 -10.38 17.74
C ALA A 238 -4.12 -10.71 16.37
N ALA A 239 -4.98 -9.85 15.84
CA ALA A 239 -5.49 -10.00 14.49
C ALA A 239 -4.40 -9.78 13.42
N GLY A 240 -3.46 -8.86 13.66
CA GLY A 240 -2.30 -8.63 12.80
C GLY A 240 -1.38 -9.84 12.69
N ILE A 241 -1.14 -10.53 13.80
CA ILE A 241 -0.36 -11.77 13.83
C ILE A 241 -1.04 -12.86 12.96
N VAL A 242 -2.36 -13.02 13.10
CA VAL A 242 -3.12 -13.97 12.28
C VAL A 242 -3.05 -13.55 10.80
N ALA A 243 -3.17 -12.25 10.51
CA ALA A 243 -3.08 -11.73 9.15
C ALA A 243 -1.77 -12.09 8.46
N ILE A 244 -0.65 -11.93 9.16
CA ILE A 244 0.68 -12.30 8.64
C ILE A 244 0.80 -13.81 8.43
N ASN A 245 0.32 -14.62 9.38
CA ASN A 245 0.51 -16.06 9.34
C ASN A 245 -0.44 -16.81 8.39
N GLU A 246 -1.64 -16.26 8.11
CA GLU A 246 -2.69 -16.99 7.39
C GLU A 246 -3.11 -16.33 6.07
N MET A 247 -2.81 -15.03 5.87
CA MET A 247 -3.41 -14.30 4.75
C MET A 247 -2.46 -13.95 3.60
N ILE A 248 -1.15 -14.06 3.79
CA ILE A 248 -0.18 -13.67 2.75
C ILE A 248 -0.31 -14.60 1.54
N ASP A 249 -0.17 -15.90 1.72
CA ASP A 249 -0.17 -16.86 0.61
C ASP A 249 -1.52 -16.87 -0.14
N ARG A 250 -2.62 -16.61 0.57
CA ARG A 250 -3.93 -16.56 -0.07
C ARG A 250 -4.13 -15.35 -1.01
N LEU A 251 -3.26 -14.33 -0.98
CA LEU A 251 -3.31 -13.22 -1.94
C LEU A 251 -3.22 -13.71 -3.39
N ALA A 252 -2.63 -14.88 -3.63
CA ALA A 252 -2.63 -15.53 -4.93
C ALA A 252 -4.05 -15.79 -5.48
N GLU A 253 -5.03 -16.06 -4.61
CA GLU A 253 -6.44 -16.21 -5.03
C GLU A 253 -7.02 -14.86 -5.49
N ASP A 254 -6.65 -13.76 -4.82
CA ASP A 254 -7.09 -12.43 -5.21
C ASP A 254 -6.52 -12.05 -6.58
N HIS A 255 -5.25 -12.38 -6.86
CA HIS A 255 -4.61 -12.18 -8.17
C HIS A 255 -5.29 -12.98 -9.26
N GLN A 256 -5.57 -14.27 -9.02
CA GLN A 256 -6.29 -15.14 -9.98
C GLN A 256 -7.69 -14.60 -10.29
N ASN A 257 -8.42 -14.15 -9.26
CA ASN A 257 -9.74 -13.55 -9.42
C ASN A 257 -9.68 -12.22 -10.19
N ALA A 258 -8.65 -11.38 -9.94
CA ALA A 258 -8.43 -10.15 -10.68
C ALA A 258 -8.15 -10.41 -12.15
N HIS A 259 -7.28 -11.36 -12.46
CA HIS A 259 -6.94 -11.72 -13.83
C HIS A 259 -8.15 -12.31 -14.58
N LYS A 260 -8.92 -13.21 -13.94
CA LYS A 260 -10.18 -13.73 -14.49
C LYS A 260 -11.19 -12.62 -14.77
N LEU A 261 -11.34 -11.68 -13.83
CA LEU A 261 -12.20 -10.51 -13.99
C LEU A 261 -11.75 -9.65 -15.17
N ALA A 262 -10.45 -9.39 -15.30
CA ALA A 262 -9.87 -8.60 -16.38
C ALA A 262 -10.12 -9.23 -17.77
N ILE A 263 -9.93 -10.55 -17.91
CA ILE A 263 -10.23 -11.27 -19.15
C ILE A 263 -11.70 -11.10 -19.54
N GLY A 264 -12.62 -11.21 -18.57
CA GLY A 264 -14.04 -11.03 -18.81
C GLY A 264 -14.40 -9.59 -19.17
N LEU A 265 -13.87 -8.60 -18.45
CA LEU A 265 -14.08 -7.18 -18.70
C LEU A 265 -13.58 -6.74 -20.07
N ALA A 266 -12.47 -7.28 -20.57
CA ALA A 266 -11.95 -6.99 -21.89
C ALA A 266 -12.89 -7.41 -23.04
N GLN A 267 -13.90 -8.23 -22.79
CA GLN A 267 -14.93 -8.63 -23.76
C GLN A 267 -16.19 -7.75 -23.68
N VAL A 268 -16.29 -6.86 -22.69
CA VAL A 268 -17.46 -6.00 -22.47
C VAL A 268 -17.40 -4.80 -23.41
N PRO A 269 -18.43 -4.53 -24.22
CA PRO A 269 -18.45 -3.36 -25.09
C PRO A 269 -18.28 -2.05 -24.30
N GLY A 270 -17.42 -1.17 -24.78
CA GLY A 270 -17.13 0.13 -24.17
C GLY A 270 -16.05 0.10 -23.10
N ILE A 271 -15.54 -1.08 -22.69
CA ILE A 271 -14.40 -1.24 -21.79
C ILE A 271 -13.11 -1.37 -22.61
N ASN A 272 -12.08 -0.64 -22.23
CA ASN A 272 -10.73 -0.76 -22.77
C ASN A 272 -9.76 -1.16 -21.66
N LEU A 273 -9.21 -2.36 -21.78
CA LEU A 273 -8.35 -3.01 -20.80
C LEU A 273 -7.48 -4.06 -21.51
N ASN A 274 -6.21 -4.10 -21.15
CA ASN A 274 -5.34 -5.23 -21.48
C ASN A 274 -5.21 -6.14 -20.25
N PRO A 275 -5.72 -7.39 -20.25
CA PRO A 275 -5.64 -8.27 -19.09
C PRO A 275 -4.21 -8.58 -18.63
N GLU A 276 -3.22 -8.56 -19.54
CA GLU A 276 -1.81 -8.79 -19.23
C GLU A 276 -1.20 -7.68 -18.34
N ASP A 277 -1.90 -6.55 -18.23
CA ASP A 277 -1.49 -5.44 -17.35
C ASP A 277 -1.91 -5.64 -15.90
N VAL A 278 -2.72 -6.65 -15.59
CA VAL A 278 -3.20 -6.96 -14.25
C VAL A 278 -2.23 -7.93 -13.57
N GLU A 279 -1.31 -7.38 -12.79
CA GLU A 279 -0.23 -8.14 -12.13
C GLU A 279 -0.63 -8.63 -10.73
N THR A 280 -1.59 -7.95 -10.07
CA THR A 280 -2.01 -8.25 -8.70
C THR A 280 -3.52 -8.21 -8.55
N ASN A 281 -4.04 -7.75 -7.43
CA ASN A 281 -5.47 -7.72 -7.12
C ASN A 281 -6.24 -6.50 -7.64
N GLN A 282 -5.60 -5.58 -8.36
CA GLN A 282 -6.23 -4.36 -8.85
C GLN A 282 -6.45 -4.42 -10.36
N VAL A 283 -7.67 -4.15 -10.80
CA VAL A 283 -8.07 -4.10 -12.20
C VAL A 283 -8.45 -2.67 -12.55
N TYR A 284 -7.57 -1.96 -13.26
CA TYR A 284 -7.84 -0.63 -13.79
C TYR A 284 -8.23 -0.73 -15.26
N PHE A 285 -9.23 0.05 -15.66
CA PHE A 285 -9.71 0.07 -17.03
C PHE A 285 -10.35 1.40 -17.41
N ASN A 286 -10.33 1.71 -18.68
CA ASN A 286 -11.00 2.87 -19.23
C ASN A 286 -12.36 2.49 -19.80
N VAL A 287 -13.32 3.40 -19.72
CA VAL A 287 -14.65 3.24 -20.26
C VAL A 287 -14.88 4.30 -21.33
N ASN A 288 -15.06 3.88 -22.58
CA ASN A 288 -15.27 4.75 -23.74
C ASN A 288 -16.77 4.96 -24.00
N LEU A 289 -17.54 5.21 -22.95
CA LEU A 289 -18.97 5.49 -23.00
C LEU A 289 -19.28 6.78 -22.24
N ASP A 290 -20.33 7.47 -22.69
CA ASP A 290 -20.85 8.64 -21.97
C ASP A 290 -21.58 8.22 -20.68
N ASN A 291 -21.79 9.18 -19.78
CA ASN A 291 -22.55 8.98 -18.55
C ASN A 291 -22.00 7.88 -17.60
N GLN A 292 -20.69 7.78 -17.47
CA GLN A 292 -20.01 6.75 -16.64
C GLN A 292 -20.54 6.67 -15.20
N ALA A 293 -20.87 7.81 -14.58
CA ALA A 293 -21.47 7.84 -13.24
C ALA A 293 -22.81 7.07 -13.21
N ARG A 294 -23.65 7.20 -14.26
CA ARG A 294 -24.91 6.47 -14.35
C ARG A 294 -24.70 4.97 -14.58
N ILE A 295 -23.65 4.61 -15.33
CA ILE A 295 -23.26 3.19 -15.48
C ILE A 295 -22.88 2.60 -14.11
N LEU A 296 -22.10 3.34 -13.33
CA LEU A 296 -21.68 2.91 -11.98
C LEU A 296 -22.89 2.77 -11.04
N ASP A 297 -23.81 3.73 -11.05
CA ASP A 297 -25.05 3.67 -10.27
C ASP A 297 -25.91 2.43 -10.65
N GLU A 298 -26.00 2.12 -11.94
CA GLU A 298 -26.75 0.96 -12.43
C GLU A 298 -26.05 -0.35 -12.04
N LEU A 299 -24.71 -0.41 -12.06
CA LEU A 299 -23.96 -1.55 -11.55
C LEU A 299 -24.20 -1.77 -10.05
N GLU A 300 -24.18 -0.69 -9.27
CA GLU A 300 -24.43 -0.77 -7.82
C GLU A 300 -25.86 -1.24 -7.52
N ASN A 301 -26.87 -0.77 -8.26
CA ASN A 301 -28.25 -1.23 -8.18
C ASN A 301 -28.38 -2.72 -8.55
N ASN A 302 -27.51 -3.24 -9.40
CA ASN A 302 -27.44 -4.65 -9.79
C ASN A 302 -26.49 -5.47 -8.89
N GLY A 303 -25.97 -4.88 -7.80
CA GLY A 303 -25.20 -5.56 -6.78
C GLY A 303 -23.69 -5.62 -7.00
N VAL A 304 -23.14 -4.87 -7.96
CA VAL A 304 -21.69 -4.76 -8.21
C VAL A 304 -21.23 -3.34 -7.91
N ARG A 305 -20.36 -3.17 -6.92
CA ARG A 305 -19.77 -1.88 -6.52
C ARG A 305 -18.36 -1.73 -7.03
N GLY A 306 -18.03 -0.58 -7.57
CA GLY A 306 -16.68 -0.20 -8.02
C GLY A 306 -16.38 1.26 -7.72
N LEU A 307 -15.28 1.77 -8.24
CA LEU A 307 -14.92 3.19 -8.16
C LEU A 307 -14.55 3.74 -9.53
N ILE A 308 -14.84 5.02 -9.74
CA ILE A 308 -14.27 5.84 -10.79
C ILE A 308 -13.29 6.80 -10.11
N LEU A 309 -12.05 6.80 -10.55
CA LEU A 309 -10.95 7.62 -10.06
C LEU A 309 -10.46 8.51 -11.21
N ASP A 310 -9.52 9.41 -10.94
CA ASP A 310 -8.92 10.26 -11.97
C ASP A 310 -8.20 9.43 -13.05
N GLU A 311 -7.63 8.28 -12.66
CA GLU A 311 -6.93 7.34 -13.55
C GLU A 311 -7.86 6.41 -14.34
N GLY A 312 -9.18 6.44 -14.11
CA GLY A 312 -10.17 5.57 -14.73
C GLY A 312 -10.97 4.73 -13.73
N TRP A 313 -11.58 3.66 -14.22
CA TRP A 313 -12.33 2.72 -13.39
C TRP A 313 -11.40 1.78 -12.66
N ARG A 314 -11.73 1.47 -11.40
CA ARG A 314 -10.99 0.53 -10.58
C ARG A 314 -11.91 -0.50 -9.94
N PHE A 315 -11.58 -1.78 -10.14
CA PHE A 315 -12.07 -2.90 -9.36
C PHE A 315 -10.92 -3.55 -8.60
N VAL A 316 -11.18 -4.03 -7.38
CA VAL A 316 -10.17 -4.67 -6.53
C VAL A 316 -10.75 -5.97 -5.99
N THR A 317 -10.09 -7.08 -6.25
CA THR A 317 -10.41 -8.37 -5.66
C THR A 317 -9.74 -8.50 -4.29
N HIS A 318 -10.38 -9.23 -3.39
CA HIS A 318 -9.91 -9.36 -2.01
C HIS A 318 -10.58 -10.52 -1.28
N TYR A 319 -10.16 -10.81 -0.05
CA TYR A 319 -10.78 -11.80 0.81
C TYR A 319 -12.31 -11.60 0.88
N GLY A 320 -13.06 -12.67 0.60
CA GLY A 320 -14.52 -12.66 0.53
C GLY A 320 -15.07 -12.53 -0.90
N ILE A 321 -14.20 -12.35 -1.92
CA ILE A 321 -14.56 -12.45 -3.34
C ILE A 321 -14.03 -13.78 -3.88
N THR A 322 -14.93 -14.66 -4.27
CA THR A 322 -14.60 -15.98 -4.80
C THR A 322 -14.64 -16.00 -6.34
N GLU A 323 -14.08 -17.03 -6.95
CA GLU A 323 -14.18 -17.25 -8.39
C GLU A 323 -15.65 -17.29 -8.86
N LYS A 324 -16.56 -17.87 -8.05
CA LYS A 324 -18.01 -17.91 -8.36
C LYS A 324 -18.65 -16.53 -8.35
N ASP A 325 -18.15 -15.63 -7.49
CA ASP A 325 -18.64 -14.25 -7.46
C ASP A 325 -18.22 -13.52 -8.74
N ILE A 326 -17.02 -13.78 -9.27
CA ILE A 326 -16.58 -13.25 -10.56
C ILE A 326 -17.44 -13.81 -11.71
N ASP A 327 -17.71 -15.12 -11.72
CA ASP A 327 -18.58 -15.75 -12.72
C ASP A 327 -20.01 -15.17 -12.70
N TRP A 328 -20.51 -14.79 -11.53
CA TRP A 328 -21.80 -14.12 -11.39
C TRP A 328 -21.73 -12.65 -11.84
N ALA A 329 -20.66 -11.93 -11.53
CA ALA A 329 -20.58 -10.50 -11.79
C ALA A 329 -20.38 -10.16 -13.27
N LEU A 330 -19.58 -10.94 -13.99
CA LEU A 330 -19.26 -10.66 -15.40
C LEU A 330 -20.51 -10.54 -16.29
N PRO A 331 -21.52 -11.46 -16.26
CA PRO A 331 -22.78 -11.27 -16.98
C PRO A 331 -23.58 -10.04 -16.55
N VAL A 332 -23.54 -9.69 -15.26
CA VAL A 332 -24.22 -8.49 -14.74
C VAL A 332 -23.57 -7.23 -15.31
N ILE A 333 -22.23 -7.17 -15.32
CA ILE A 333 -21.46 -6.05 -15.88
C ILE A 333 -21.75 -5.94 -17.39
N ASP A 334 -21.61 -7.00 -18.16
CA ASP A 334 -21.85 -7.02 -19.60
C ASP A 334 -23.28 -6.55 -19.95
N THR A 335 -24.28 -7.07 -19.24
CA THR A 335 -25.69 -6.67 -19.43
C THR A 335 -25.90 -5.20 -19.09
N THR A 336 -25.27 -4.71 -18.06
CA THR A 336 -25.39 -3.30 -17.66
C THR A 336 -24.74 -2.39 -18.68
N PHE A 337 -23.51 -2.65 -19.12
CA PHE A 337 -22.81 -1.84 -20.11
C PHE A 337 -23.54 -1.81 -21.46
N LYS A 338 -24.09 -2.90 -21.93
CA LYS A 338 -24.90 -2.99 -23.16
C LYS A 338 -26.12 -2.07 -23.22
N LYS A 339 -26.60 -1.56 -22.09
CA LYS A 339 -27.68 -0.57 -22.05
C LYS A 339 -27.22 0.83 -22.46
N PHE A 340 -25.90 1.08 -22.50
CA PHE A 340 -25.30 2.38 -22.74
C PHE A 340 -24.44 2.46 -24.02
N VAL A 341 -24.36 1.36 -24.76
CA VAL A 341 -23.66 1.27 -26.06
C VAL A 341 -24.50 1.78 -27.24
#